data_97b1cfc28b6511e41ecab8617e9bc299
#
_entry.id   97b1cfc28b6511e41ecab8617e9bc299
#
_cell.length_a   1.000
_cell.length_b   1.000
_cell.length_c   1.000
_cell.angle_alpha   90.00
_cell.angle_beta   90.00
_cell.angle_gamma   90.00
#
_symmetry.space_group_name_H-M   'P 1'
#
loop_
_entity.id
_entity.type
_entity.pdbx_description
1 polymer ?
#
loop_
_entity_poly.entity_id
_entity_poly.type
_entity_poly.pdbx_seq_one_letter_code
_entity_poly.pdbx_strand_id
1 'polypeptide(L)'
;MAPVLRELDRRALPYRLIETGQHGAYLPVLRERLGIRDPDVRLGGESDADTVPAAARWALGLVWLLAGRRRLKTRVFGGGEGVCLVHGDTPSTLLATLMARRAGLPVAHLESGLRSGSFMNPFPEELIRVLVMRRADVCFAPDASSVGNLRSMGLKARIVETSGNTGLEALRDALVDVEPASGPVVATLHRVENLHRSERFDGFLSLLGRLASRGLAVKFVVHPPTDGVLTRKGGRASVEAMGVATSDLVAYDELVTMLAAAPLGITDGGSIQ
;
A
#
# COMPACT_ATOMS: atom_id res chain seq x y z
N MET A 1 0.25 7.93 -2.39
CA MET A 1 -0.29 8.60 -3.61
C MET A 1 -1.35 9.65 -3.28
N ALA A 2 -2.30 9.43 -2.35
CA ALA A 2 -3.35 10.41 -2.04
C ALA A 2 -2.85 11.84 -1.74
N PRO A 3 -1.82 12.06 -0.90
CA PRO A 3 -1.29 13.41 -0.67
C PRO A 3 -0.83 14.11 -1.96
N VAL A 4 -0.21 13.36 -2.87
CA VAL A 4 0.23 13.91 -4.16
C VAL A 4 -0.95 14.35 -5.03
N LEU A 5 -2.02 13.54 -5.09
CA LEU A 5 -3.22 13.89 -5.86
C LEU A 5 -3.91 15.13 -5.29
N ARG A 6 -4.07 15.20 -3.96
CA ARG A 6 -4.61 16.39 -3.29
C ARG A 6 -3.78 17.66 -3.59
N GLU A 7 -2.45 17.53 -3.60
CA GLU A 7 -1.58 18.67 -3.89
C GLU A 7 -1.67 19.09 -5.36
N LEU A 8 -1.83 18.16 -6.30
CA LEU A 8 -2.09 18.48 -7.71
C LEU A 8 -3.42 19.24 -7.87
N ASP A 9 -4.48 18.76 -7.17
CA ASP A 9 -5.79 19.44 -7.18
C ASP A 9 -5.71 20.84 -6.55
N ARG A 10 -5.05 20.97 -5.40
CA ARG A 10 -4.85 22.26 -4.73
C ARG A 10 -4.12 23.28 -5.60
N ARG A 11 -3.18 22.82 -6.44
CA ARG A 11 -2.45 23.66 -7.39
C ARG A 11 -3.14 23.82 -8.73
N ALA A 12 -4.32 23.25 -8.92
CA ALA A 12 -5.02 23.20 -10.19
C ALA A 12 -4.16 22.67 -11.36
N LEU A 13 -3.26 21.72 -11.05
CA LEU A 13 -2.43 21.06 -12.06
C LEU A 13 -3.22 19.93 -12.71
N PRO A 14 -3.39 19.92 -14.03
CA PRO A 14 -4.15 18.88 -14.70
C PRO A 14 -3.41 17.55 -14.65
N TYR A 15 -4.13 16.48 -14.29
CA TYR A 15 -3.62 15.13 -14.33
C TYR A 15 -4.69 14.14 -14.80
N ARG A 16 -4.23 13.00 -15.30
CA ARG A 16 -5.06 11.88 -15.69
C ARG A 16 -4.87 10.74 -14.71
N LEU A 17 -5.93 10.37 -14.00
CA LEU A 17 -5.91 9.27 -13.03
C LEU A 17 -6.22 7.94 -13.74
N ILE A 18 -5.29 7.00 -13.65
CA ILE A 18 -5.38 5.69 -14.30
C ILE A 18 -5.33 4.60 -13.23
N GLU A 19 -6.36 3.80 -13.14
CA GLU A 19 -6.42 2.61 -12.30
C GLU A 19 -6.12 1.36 -13.10
N THR A 20 -5.20 0.53 -12.60
CA THR A 20 -4.80 -0.72 -13.26
C THR A 20 -5.75 -1.88 -12.95
N GLY A 21 -6.62 -1.74 -11.93
CA GLY A 21 -7.63 -2.74 -11.56
C GLY A 21 -7.09 -3.91 -10.74
N GLN A 22 -5.93 -3.77 -10.09
CA GLN A 22 -5.39 -4.83 -9.22
C GLN A 22 -6.26 -5.07 -7.98
N HIS A 23 -6.91 -4.02 -7.43
CA HIS A 23 -7.77 -4.04 -6.25
C HIS A 23 -9.11 -3.36 -6.56
N GLY A 24 -9.86 -3.91 -7.53
CA GLY A 24 -11.03 -3.27 -8.11
C GLY A 24 -12.17 -3.02 -7.11
N ALA A 25 -12.42 -3.94 -6.18
CA ALA A 25 -13.52 -3.85 -5.24
C ALA A 25 -13.30 -2.82 -4.11
N TYR A 26 -12.06 -2.66 -3.64
CA TYR A 26 -11.77 -1.80 -2.47
C TYR A 26 -11.43 -0.35 -2.84
N LEU A 27 -10.87 -0.13 -4.02
CA LEU A 27 -10.42 1.19 -4.46
C LEU A 27 -11.52 2.27 -4.49
N PRO A 28 -12.77 2.00 -4.92
CA PRO A 28 -13.83 3.01 -4.89
C PRO A 28 -14.11 3.56 -3.50
N VAL A 29 -14.23 2.67 -2.50
CA VAL A 29 -14.44 3.05 -1.08
C VAL A 29 -13.26 3.87 -0.55
N LEU A 30 -12.04 3.45 -0.88
CA LEU A 30 -10.84 4.16 -0.45
C LEU A 30 -10.73 5.55 -1.09
N ARG A 31 -11.08 5.71 -2.37
CA ARG A 31 -11.10 7.01 -3.03
C ARG A 31 -12.09 7.98 -2.40
N GLU A 32 -13.33 7.52 -2.19
CA GLU A 32 -14.37 8.33 -1.56
C GLU A 32 -13.90 8.87 -0.19
N ARG A 33 -13.36 7.98 0.65
CA ARG A 33 -12.82 8.35 1.97
C ARG A 33 -11.64 9.31 1.92
N LEU A 34 -10.77 9.17 0.91
CA LEU A 34 -9.61 10.03 0.73
C LEU A 34 -9.92 11.32 -0.05
N GLY A 35 -11.16 11.54 -0.46
CA GLY A 35 -11.58 12.68 -1.27
C GLY A 35 -10.90 12.72 -2.65
N ILE A 36 -10.62 11.55 -3.24
CA ILE A 36 -9.98 11.43 -4.55
C ILE A 36 -11.06 11.22 -5.61
N ARG A 37 -10.99 11.98 -6.69
CA ARG A 37 -11.93 11.89 -7.81
C ARG A 37 -11.90 10.51 -8.50
N ASP A 38 -12.93 10.23 -9.27
CA ASP A 38 -12.97 9.03 -10.12
C ASP A 38 -11.83 8.99 -11.14
N PRO A 39 -11.32 7.79 -11.48
CA PRO A 39 -10.28 7.65 -12.49
C PRO A 39 -10.82 7.95 -13.90
N ASP A 40 -9.98 8.59 -14.71
CA ASP A 40 -10.27 8.82 -16.13
C ASP A 40 -10.19 7.52 -16.95
N VAL A 41 -9.43 6.54 -16.46
CA VAL A 41 -9.26 5.25 -17.14
C VAL A 41 -9.18 4.12 -16.10
N ARG A 42 -9.97 3.08 -16.32
CA ARG A 42 -9.87 1.79 -15.61
C ARG A 42 -9.41 0.72 -16.61
N LEU A 43 -8.31 0.04 -16.30
CA LEU A 43 -7.71 -0.99 -17.17
C LEU A 43 -8.11 -2.42 -16.78
N GLY A 44 -8.61 -2.64 -15.57
CA GLY A 44 -9.07 -3.90 -15.03
C GLY A 44 -10.58 -3.95 -14.81
N GLY A 45 -11.10 -5.15 -14.53
CA GLY A 45 -12.49 -5.34 -14.11
C GLY A 45 -12.74 -4.89 -12.67
N GLU A 46 -14.02 -4.94 -12.26
CA GLU A 46 -14.44 -4.60 -10.88
C GLU A 46 -14.08 -5.69 -9.84
N SER A 47 -13.65 -6.87 -10.28
CA SER A 47 -13.24 -7.96 -9.38
C SER A 47 -11.76 -7.91 -9.09
N ASP A 48 -11.40 -8.15 -7.84
CA ASP A 48 -10.00 -8.29 -7.41
C ASP A 48 -9.31 -9.46 -8.11
N ALA A 49 -8.03 -9.30 -8.41
CA ALA A 49 -7.20 -10.36 -8.99
C ALA A 49 -6.67 -11.31 -7.88
N ASP A 50 -7.56 -11.75 -6.98
CA ASP A 50 -7.20 -12.50 -5.77
C ASP A 50 -6.90 -13.99 -6.05
N THR A 51 -7.22 -14.47 -7.24
CA THR A 51 -6.92 -15.85 -7.64
C THR A 51 -5.87 -15.88 -8.75
N VAL A 52 -5.05 -16.93 -8.77
CA VAL A 52 -4.01 -17.11 -9.81
C VAL A 52 -4.57 -17.02 -11.22
N PRO A 53 -5.73 -17.65 -11.58
CA PRO A 53 -6.32 -17.49 -12.90
C PRO A 53 -6.81 -16.07 -13.21
N ALA A 54 -7.35 -15.36 -12.21
CA ALA A 54 -7.79 -13.96 -12.38
C ALA A 54 -6.59 -13.03 -12.59
N ALA A 55 -5.53 -13.20 -11.81
CA ALA A 55 -4.28 -12.47 -11.96
C ALA A 55 -3.61 -12.74 -13.34
N ALA A 56 -3.61 -13.98 -13.80
CA ALA A 56 -3.06 -14.34 -15.12
C ALA A 56 -3.88 -13.70 -16.25
N ARG A 57 -5.22 -13.74 -16.18
CA ARG A 57 -6.10 -13.11 -17.18
C ARG A 57 -5.94 -11.60 -17.20
N TRP A 58 -5.83 -10.96 -16.03
CA TRP A 58 -5.54 -9.55 -15.88
C TRP A 58 -4.19 -9.21 -16.53
N ALA A 59 -3.13 -9.95 -16.20
CA ALA A 59 -1.79 -9.76 -16.76
C ALA A 59 -1.76 -9.93 -18.29
N LEU A 60 -2.45 -10.94 -18.84
CA LEU A 60 -2.55 -11.16 -20.30
C LEU A 60 -3.27 -10.00 -21.01
N GLY A 61 -4.37 -9.48 -20.44
CA GLY A 61 -5.06 -8.31 -20.96
C GLY A 61 -4.16 -7.08 -21.05
N LEU A 62 -3.27 -6.92 -20.07
CA LEU A 62 -2.33 -5.82 -20.01
C LEU A 62 -1.12 -6.00 -20.95
N VAL A 63 -0.64 -7.23 -21.16
CA VAL A 63 0.37 -7.54 -22.19
C VAL A 63 -0.16 -7.20 -23.58
N TRP A 64 -1.43 -7.49 -23.85
CA TRP A 64 -2.06 -7.13 -25.12
C TRP A 64 -2.15 -5.61 -25.33
N LEU A 65 -2.41 -4.83 -24.27
CA LEU A 65 -2.35 -3.36 -24.32
C LEU A 65 -0.93 -2.87 -24.65
N LEU A 66 0.10 -3.51 -24.12
CA LEU A 66 1.50 -3.16 -24.41
C LEU A 66 1.88 -3.35 -25.89
N ALA A 67 1.20 -4.20 -26.63
CA ALA A 67 1.46 -4.42 -28.06
C ALA A 67 1.18 -3.17 -28.93
N GLY A 68 0.24 -2.31 -28.52
CA GLY A 68 -0.23 -1.19 -29.32
C GLY A 68 0.24 0.20 -28.85
N ARG A 69 1.43 0.68 -29.27
CA ARG A 69 1.98 2.01 -28.87
C ARG A 69 0.98 3.17 -29.05
N ARG A 70 0.33 3.27 -30.21
CA ARG A 70 -0.69 4.31 -30.49
C ARG A 70 -1.88 4.19 -29.53
N ARG A 71 -2.36 2.96 -29.31
CA ARG A 71 -3.49 2.69 -28.41
C ARG A 71 -3.19 3.10 -26.96
N LEU A 72 -1.98 2.77 -26.47
CA LEU A 72 -1.53 3.23 -25.16
C LEU A 72 -1.50 4.75 -25.09
N LYS A 73 -0.85 5.40 -26.05
CA LYS A 73 -0.70 6.86 -26.06
C LYS A 73 -2.07 7.55 -26.07
N THR A 74 -3.01 7.12 -26.90
CA THR A 74 -4.30 7.80 -27.07
C THR A 74 -5.35 7.39 -26.04
N ARG A 75 -5.56 6.08 -25.83
CA ARG A 75 -6.66 5.61 -24.97
C ARG A 75 -6.31 5.62 -23.49
N VAL A 76 -5.08 5.27 -23.15
CA VAL A 76 -4.65 5.22 -21.74
C VAL A 76 -4.15 6.61 -21.30
N PHE A 77 -3.20 7.19 -22.02
CA PHE A 77 -2.55 8.45 -21.64
C PHE A 77 -3.16 9.71 -22.27
N GLY A 78 -4.26 9.61 -23.01
CA GLY A 78 -4.98 10.77 -23.54
C GLY A 78 -4.32 11.46 -24.73
N GLY A 79 -3.28 10.90 -25.32
CA GLY A 79 -2.61 11.42 -26.52
C GLY A 79 -1.64 12.57 -26.30
N GLY A 80 -1.66 13.20 -25.12
CA GLY A 80 -0.85 14.37 -24.78
C GLY A 80 0.60 14.06 -24.43
N GLU A 81 1.30 15.12 -24.09
CA GLU A 81 2.61 15.09 -23.43
C GLU A 81 2.42 15.13 -21.92
N GLY A 82 3.41 14.66 -21.17
CA GLY A 82 3.36 14.65 -19.72
C GLY A 82 4.32 13.64 -19.11
N VAL A 83 4.25 13.49 -17.80
CA VAL A 83 5.06 12.55 -17.01
C VAL A 83 4.13 11.54 -16.34
N CYS A 84 4.45 10.27 -16.47
CA CYS A 84 3.74 9.23 -15.75
C CYS A 84 4.30 9.10 -14.34
N LEU A 85 3.50 9.44 -13.33
CA LEU A 85 3.83 9.22 -11.92
C LEU A 85 3.47 7.78 -11.54
N VAL A 86 4.43 7.04 -10.99
CA VAL A 86 4.25 5.71 -10.45
C VAL A 86 4.71 5.67 -9.00
N HIS A 87 4.14 4.78 -8.19
CA HIS A 87 4.38 4.76 -6.76
C HIS A 87 4.60 3.34 -6.24
N GLY A 88 5.65 3.17 -5.43
CA GLY A 88 5.94 1.91 -4.74
C GLY A 88 6.48 0.81 -5.66
N ASP A 89 6.13 -0.43 -5.35
CA ASP A 89 6.80 -1.64 -5.81
C ASP A 89 5.84 -2.79 -6.19
N THR A 90 4.60 -2.44 -6.51
CA THR A 90 3.57 -3.42 -6.88
C THR A 90 3.68 -3.82 -8.37
N PRO A 91 3.11 -4.98 -8.78
CA PRO A 91 2.97 -5.33 -10.19
C PRO A 91 2.34 -4.23 -11.04
N SER A 92 1.36 -3.49 -10.47
CA SER A 92 0.74 -2.32 -11.10
C SER A 92 1.75 -1.21 -11.40
N THR A 93 2.69 -0.96 -10.49
CA THR A 93 3.75 0.05 -10.66
C THR A 93 4.67 -0.29 -11.83
N LEU A 94 5.11 -1.55 -11.91
CA LEU A 94 5.94 -2.03 -13.03
C LEU A 94 5.18 -1.92 -14.34
N LEU A 95 3.93 -2.34 -14.35
CA LEU A 95 3.10 -2.31 -15.54
C LEU A 95 2.87 -0.88 -16.05
N ALA A 96 2.50 0.05 -15.17
CA ALA A 96 2.32 1.46 -15.51
C ALA A 96 3.63 2.05 -16.07
N THR A 97 4.77 1.68 -15.49
CA THR A 97 6.10 2.04 -15.98
C THR A 97 6.32 1.55 -17.41
N LEU A 98 6.05 0.26 -17.68
CA LEU A 98 6.22 -0.31 -19.01
C LEU A 98 5.28 0.31 -20.05
N MET A 99 4.03 0.56 -19.68
CA MET A 99 3.04 1.23 -20.52
C MET A 99 3.48 2.66 -20.87
N ALA A 100 3.92 3.43 -19.89
CA ALA A 100 4.39 4.80 -20.10
C ALA A 100 5.62 4.85 -21.02
N ARG A 101 6.63 4.02 -20.76
CA ARG A 101 7.83 3.89 -21.61
C ARG A 101 7.46 3.47 -23.04
N ARG A 102 6.53 2.54 -23.20
CA ARG A 102 6.05 2.10 -24.53
C ARG A 102 5.27 3.20 -25.25
N ALA A 103 4.53 4.04 -24.52
CA ALA A 103 3.85 5.20 -25.08
C ALA A 103 4.81 6.35 -25.42
N GLY A 104 6.04 6.33 -24.93
CA GLY A 104 7.06 7.37 -25.11
C GLY A 104 6.95 8.49 -24.08
N LEU A 105 6.33 8.23 -22.92
CA LEU A 105 6.25 9.16 -21.81
C LEU A 105 7.40 8.94 -20.83
N PRO A 106 7.98 10.01 -20.28
CA PRO A 106 8.88 9.93 -19.15
C PRO A 106 8.16 9.38 -17.91
N VAL A 107 8.92 8.72 -17.04
CA VAL A 107 8.42 8.09 -15.81
C VAL A 107 9.08 8.75 -14.60
N ALA A 108 8.25 9.14 -13.64
CA ALA A 108 8.68 9.60 -12.32
C ALA A 108 8.23 8.61 -11.25
N HIS A 109 9.18 8.07 -10.49
CA HIS A 109 8.95 7.05 -9.47
C HIS A 109 9.00 7.66 -8.08
N LEU A 110 7.87 7.61 -7.39
CA LEU A 110 7.72 8.07 -5.99
C LEU A 110 8.17 6.97 -5.03
N GLU A 111 8.73 7.37 -3.90
CA GLU A 111 9.31 6.50 -2.87
C GLU A 111 10.39 5.57 -3.44
N SER A 112 11.21 6.14 -4.29
CA SER A 112 12.29 5.44 -4.99
C SER A 112 13.52 5.32 -4.11
N GLY A 113 14.28 4.23 -4.29
CA GLY A 113 15.55 4.03 -3.56
C GLY A 113 15.44 3.22 -2.28
N LEU A 114 14.23 2.86 -1.85
CA LEU A 114 14.03 1.91 -0.77
C LEU A 114 14.54 0.53 -1.22
N ARG A 115 15.42 -0.10 -0.45
CA ARG A 115 16.05 -1.38 -0.78
C ARG A 115 16.09 -2.30 0.42
N SER A 116 15.77 -3.58 0.20
CA SER A 116 15.96 -4.65 1.20
C SER A 116 17.36 -5.27 1.14
N GLY A 117 18.07 -5.07 0.03
CA GLY A 117 19.38 -5.69 -0.21
C GLY A 117 19.29 -7.15 -0.70
N SER A 118 18.09 -7.73 -0.79
CA SER A 118 17.89 -9.11 -1.23
C SER A 118 16.78 -9.19 -2.28
N PHE A 119 17.07 -9.67 -3.49
CA PHE A 119 16.06 -9.82 -4.54
C PHE A 119 14.93 -10.81 -4.22
N MET A 120 15.13 -11.66 -3.22
CA MET A 120 14.18 -12.69 -2.81
C MET A 120 13.39 -12.32 -1.55
N ASN A 121 13.66 -11.15 -0.96
CA ASN A 121 12.99 -10.75 0.28
C ASN A 121 12.81 -9.22 0.37
N PRO A 122 11.57 -8.72 0.26
CA PRO A 122 10.37 -9.44 -0.16
C PRO A 122 10.38 -9.74 -1.67
N PHE A 123 9.79 -10.86 -2.06
CA PHE A 123 9.60 -11.23 -3.47
C PHE A 123 8.11 -11.20 -3.81
N PRO A 124 7.69 -10.62 -4.93
CA PRO A 124 8.50 -10.04 -6.05
C PRO A 124 8.82 -8.54 -5.92
N GLU A 125 8.48 -7.89 -4.80
CA GLU A 125 8.48 -6.45 -4.62
C GLU A 125 9.87 -5.84 -4.84
N GLU A 126 10.93 -6.44 -4.29
CA GLU A 126 12.29 -5.91 -4.47
C GLU A 126 12.76 -5.96 -5.93
N LEU A 127 12.41 -7.03 -6.65
CA LEU A 127 12.70 -7.13 -8.08
C LEU A 127 11.95 -6.06 -8.88
N ILE A 128 10.65 -5.89 -8.61
CA ILE A 128 9.83 -4.87 -9.25
C ILE A 128 10.42 -3.48 -8.99
N ARG A 129 10.77 -3.19 -7.74
CA ARG A 129 11.38 -1.93 -7.32
C ARG A 129 12.62 -1.59 -8.15
N VAL A 130 13.53 -2.54 -8.28
CA VAL A 130 14.75 -2.39 -9.10
C VAL A 130 14.43 -2.16 -10.57
N LEU A 131 13.47 -2.92 -11.13
CA LEU A 131 13.08 -2.81 -12.53
C LEU A 131 12.43 -1.45 -12.84
N VAL A 132 11.63 -0.92 -11.93
CA VAL A 132 11.00 0.41 -12.06
C VAL A 132 12.05 1.51 -11.96
N MET A 133 12.90 1.50 -10.93
CA MET A 133 13.98 2.48 -10.76
C MET A 133 14.90 2.57 -11.97
N ARG A 134 15.25 1.44 -12.58
CA ARG A 134 16.09 1.40 -13.79
C ARG A 134 15.41 1.97 -15.04
N ARG A 135 14.09 2.13 -15.03
CA ARG A 135 13.30 2.65 -16.15
C ARG A 135 12.73 4.04 -15.91
N ALA A 136 12.85 4.55 -14.69
CA ALA A 136 12.43 5.90 -14.35
C ALA A 136 13.40 6.94 -14.91
N ASP A 137 12.87 8.09 -15.28
CA ASP A 137 13.64 9.27 -15.69
C ASP A 137 13.86 10.19 -14.48
N VAL A 138 12.93 10.16 -13.50
CA VAL A 138 13.04 10.87 -12.23
C VAL A 138 12.75 9.89 -11.08
N CYS A 139 13.58 9.90 -10.06
CA CYS A 139 13.42 9.13 -8.84
C CYS A 139 13.27 10.08 -7.65
N PHE A 140 12.11 10.06 -7.00
CA PHE A 140 11.87 10.79 -5.76
C PHE A 140 12.24 9.89 -4.57
N ALA A 141 13.32 10.24 -3.88
CA ALA A 141 13.87 9.47 -2.77
C ALA A 141 13.40 10.08 -1.44
N PRO A 142 12.81 9.28 -0.52
CA PRO A 142 12.26 9.80 0.74
C PRO A 142 13.34 10.28 1.72
N ASP A 143 14.57 9.78 1.60
CA ASP A 143 15.66 10.04 2.55
C ASP A 143 17.04 9.90 1.90
N ALA A 144 18.09 10.31 2.64
CA ALA A 144 19.47 10.25 2.20
C ALA A 144 19.98 8.82 1.94
N SER A 145 19.49 7.81 2.68
CA SER A 145 19.82 6.40 2.45
C SER A 145 19.31 5.93 1.10
N SER A 146 18.06 6.27 0.78
CA SER A 146 17.43 6.00 -0.52
C SER A 146 18.19 6.69 -1.66
N VAL A 147 18.63 7.93 -1.47
CA VAL A 147 19.51 8.63 -2.43
C VAL A 147 20.81 7.87 -2.63
N GLY A 148 21.45 7.40 -1.54
CA GLY A 148 22.67 6.59 -1.58
C GLY A 148 22.49 5.30 -2.38
N ASN A 149 21.37 4.60 -2.16
CA ASN A 149 21.01 3.38 -2.90
C ASN A 149 20.85 3.64 -4.40
N LEU A 150 20.13 4.71 -4.78
CA LEU A 150 19.95 5.08 -6.19
C LEU A 150 21.27 5.43 -6.87
N ARG A 151 22.14 6.16 -6.19
CA ARG A 151 23.47 6.50 -6.71
C ARG A 151 24.35 5.26 -6.92
N SER A 152 24.33 4.32 -5.95
CA SER A 152 25.09 3.06 -6.06
C SER A 152 24.63 2.17 -7.22
N MET A 153 23.37 2.31 -7.65
CA MET A 153 22.83 1.59 -8.82
C MET A 153 23.30 2.16 -10.16
N GLY A 154 23.99 3.29 -10.19
CA GLY A 154 24.50 3.92 -11.42
C GLY A 154 23.39 4.36 -12.38
N LEU A 155 22.22 4.78 -11.88
CA LEU A 155 21.10 5.18 -12.70
C LEU A 155 21.36 6.50 -13.45
N LYS A 156 20.79 6.61 -14.65
CA LYS A 156 20.76 7.87 -15.42
C LYS A 156 19.63 8.81 -15.00
N ALA A 157 18.71 8.34 -14.13
CA ALA A 157 17.59 9.08 -13.65
C ALA A 157 18.02 10.31 -12.84
N ARG A 158 17.23 11.39 -12.94
CA ARG A 158 17.36 12.51 -12.00
C ARG A 158 16.89 12.06 -10.63
N ILE A 159 17.72 12.21 -9.61
CA ILE A 159 17.40 11.87 -8.22
C ILE A 159 17.00 13.16 -7.50
N VAL A 160 15.83 13.13 -6.86
CA VAL A 160 15.27 14.23 -6.05
C VAL A 160 14.98 13.69 -4.66
N GLU A 161 15.62 14.25 -3.64
CA GLU A 161 15.30 13.94 -2.26
C GLU A 161 14.06 14.73 -1.81
N THR A 162 13.08 14.05 -1.21
CA THR A 162 11.79 14.64 -0.80
C THR A 162 11.68 14.86 0.71
N SER A 163 12.69 14.43 1.49
CA SER A 163 12.72 14.56 2.96
C SER A 163 11.49 13.96 3.66
N GLY A 164 10.95 12.89 3.11
CA GLY A 164 9.80 12.15 3.62
C GLY A 164 9.11 11.32 2.54
N ASN A 165 8.21 10.45 2.98
CA ASN A 165 7.39 9.64 2.10
C ASN A 165 5.91 10.04 2.16
N THR A 166 5.14 9.65 1.15
CA THR A 166 3.72 9.99 1.05
C THR A 166 2.87 9.30 2.13
N GLY A 167 3.37 8.23 2.73
CA GLY A 167 2.73 7.57 3.87
C GLY A 167 2.79 8.43 5.12
N LEU A 168 3.96 9.02 5.42
CA LEU A 168 4.11 9.96 6.55
C LEU A 168 3.25 11.22 6.38
N GLU A 169 3.13 11.74 5.17
CA GLU A 169 2.25 12.90 4.90
C GLU A 169 0.78 12.53 5.15
N ALA A 170 0.33 11.38 4.63
CA ALA A 170 -1.03 10.90 4.87
C ALA A 170 -1.31 10.66 6.37
N LEU A 171 -0.29 10.19 7.12
CA LEU A 171 -0.35 10.00 8.56
C LEU A 171 -0.50 11.35 9.29
N ARG A 172 0.31 12.34 8.94
CA ARG A 172 0.24 13.67 9.55
C ARG A 172 -1.11 14.34 9.36
N ASP A 173 -1.71 14.18 8.17
CA ASP A 173 -3.04 14.69 7.88
C ASP A 173 -4.14 14.03 8.76
N ALA A 174 -3.96 12.76 9.10
CA ALA A 174 -4.89 12.00 9.94
C ALA A 174 -4.68 12.19 11.46
N LEU A 175 -3.51 12.72 11.86
CA LEU A 175 -3.12 12.88 13.27
C LEU A 175 -3.47 14.23 13.88
N VAL A 176 -4.21 15.07 13.17
CA VAL A 176 -4.65 16.36 13.72
C VAL A 176 -5.64 16.10 14.85
N ASP A 177 -5.34 16.65 16.04
CA ASP A 177 -6.19 16.61 17.25
C ASP A 177 -6.36 15.24 17.95
N VAL A 178 -5.40 14.31 17.83
CA VAL A 178 -5.43 13.05 18.59
C VAL A 178 -4.65 13.17 19.89
N GLU A 179 -5.32 12.93 21.03
CA GLU A 179 -4.67 12.90 22.34
C GLU A 179 -3.93 11.56 22.55
N PRO A 180 -2.59 11.57 22.74
CA PRO A 180 -1.82 10.34 22.93
C PRO A 180 -2.24 9.54 24.16
N ALA A 181 -2.20 8.21 24.07
CA ALA A 181 -2.51 7.27 25.14
C ALA A 181 -3.92 7.38 25.76
N SER A 182 -4.86 8.03 25.05
CA SER A 182 -6.27 8.13 25.46
C SER A 182 -7.12 6.93 25.03
N GLY A 183 -6.61 6.11 24.10
CA GLY A 183 -7.31 4.97 23.50
C GLY A 183 -6.86 3.60 24.05
N PRO A 184 -7.42 2.51 23.51
CA PRO A 184 -7.02 1.16 23.84
C PRO A 184 -5.65 0.80 23.25
N VAL A 185 -5.02 -0.26 23.76
CA VAL A 185 -3.96 -0.99 23.03
C VAL A 185 -4.53 -1.51 21.72
N VAL A 186 -3.92 -1.16 20.60
CA VAL A 186 -4.37 -1.58 19.27
C VAL A 186 -3.50 -2.71 18.77
N ALA A 187 -4.12 -3.83 18.39
CA ALA A 187 -3.42 -5.01 17.90
C ALA A 187 -3.88 -5.40 16.49
N THR A 188 -2.95 -5.78 15.61
CA THR A 188 -3.21 -6.36 14.30
C THR A 188 -2.27 -7.52 14.04
N LEU A 189 -2.76 -8.57 13.36
CA LEU A 189 -1.95 -9.70 12.90
C LEU A 189 -2.49 -10.15 11.55
N HIS A 190 -1.67 -10.13 10.49
CA HIS A 190 -2.15 -10.43 9.14
C HIS A 190 -1.14 -11.17 8.24
N ARG A 191 0.13 -11.29 8.65
CA ARG A 191 1.13 -12.00 7.86
C ARG A 191 0.89 -13.50 7.86
N VAL A 192 0.85 -14.07 6.67
CA VAL A 192 0.58 -15.50 6.43
C VAL A 192 1.52 -16.40 7.23
N GLU A 193 2.80 -16.02 7.35
CA GLU A 193 3.82 -16.76 8.08
C GLU A 193 3.51 -16.87 9.59
N ASN A 194 2.86 -15.87 10.15
CA ASN A 194 2.46 -15.84 11.55
C ASN A 194 1.12 -16.53 11.78
N LEU A 195 0.20 -16.41 10.82
CA LEU A 195 -1.12 -17.03 10.89
C LEU A 195 -1.06 -18.56 10.80
N HIS A 196 -0.12 -19.11 10.00
CA HIS A 196 0.03 -20.56 9.83
C HIS A 196 0.91 -21.24 10.90
N ARG A 197 1.59 -20.49 11.75
CA ARG A 197 2.35 -21.03 12.89
C ARG A 197 1.53 -20.94 14.16
N SER A 198 0.88 -22.06 14.52
CA SER A 198 -0.02 -22.12 15.70
C SER A 198 0.61 -21.54 16.97
N GLU A 199 1.88 -21.86 17.26
CA GLU A 199 2.57 -21.33 18.44
C GLU A 199 2.66 -19.80 18.45
N ARG A 200 2.93 -19.17 17.30
CA ARG A 200 2.99 -17.70 17.19
C ARG A 200 1.62 -17.08 17.33
N PHE A 201 0.64 -17.65 16.67
CA PHE A 201 -0.73 -17.18 16.73
C PHE A 201 -1.31 -17.28 18.14
N ASP A 202 -1.15 -18.43 18.80
CA ASP A 202 -1.62 -18.66 20.16
C ASP A 202 -0.84 -17.81 21.18
N GLY A 203 0.47 -17.62 20.97
CA GLY A 203 1.30 -16.71 21.75
C GLY A 203 0.84 -15.25 21.64
N PHE A 204 0.45 -14.82 20.44
CA PHE A 204 -0.11 -13.49 20.22
C PHE A 204 -1.45 -13.31 20.96
N LEU A 205 -2.41 -14.24 20.83
CA LEU A 205 -3.68 -14.17 21.56
C LEU A 205 -3.47 -14.20 23.08
N SER A 206 -2.57 -15.04 23.55
CA SER A 206 -2.19 -15.09 24.98
C SER A 206 -1.60 -13.76 25.46
N LEU A 207 -0.79 -13.07 24.64
CA LEU A 207 -0.29 -11.73 24.96
C LEU A 207 -1.43 -10.74 25.13
N LEU A 208 -2.38 -10.70 24.19
CA LEU A 208 -3.53 -9.80 24.27
C LEU A 208 -4.37 -10.05 25.54
N GLY A 209 -4.66 -11.32 25.84
CA GLY A 209 -5.39 -11.70 27.06
C GLY A 209 -4.65 -11.29 28.35
N ARG A 210 -3.31 -11.42 28.39
CA ARG A 210 -2.52 -10.94 29.53
C ARG A 210 -2.55 -9.42 29.68
N LEU A 211 -2.60 -8.66 28.60
CA LEU A 211 -2.74 -7.20 28.66
C LEU A 211 -4.12 -6.81 29.19
N ALA A 212 -5.17 -7.46 28.70
CA ALA A 212 -6.54 -7.24 29.17
C ALA A 212 -6.70 -7.61 30.66
N SER A 213 -6.13 -8.74 31.11
CA SER A 213 -6.17 -9.15 32.52
C SER A 213 -5.42 -8.21 33.48
N ARG A 214 -4.53 -7.37 32.95
CA ARG A 214 -3.85 -6.28 33.68
C ARG A 214 -4.64 -4.96 33.71
N GLY A 215 -5.87 -4.96 33.22
CA GLY A 215 -6.75 -3.79 33.19
C GLY A 215 -6.54 -2.85 32.01
N LEU A 216 -5.75 -3.25 31.02
CA LEU A 216 -5.62 -2.46 29.79
C LEU A 216 -6.80 -2.74 28.86
N ALA A 217 -7.41 -1.71 28.32
CA ALA A 217 -8.35 -1.86 27.22
C ALA A 217 -7.56 -2.32 25.97
N VAL A 218 -7.95 -3.42 25.36
CA VAL A 218 -7.27 -3.99 24.18
C VAL A 218 -8.29 -4.13 23.04
N LYS A 219 -7.94 -3.62 21.87
CA LYS A 219 -8.74 -3.77 20.65
C LYS A 219 -7.93 -4.51 19.57
N PHE A 220 -8.44 -5.65 19.13
CA PHE A 220 -7.86 -6.44 18.06
C PHE A 220 -8.61 -6.19 16.76
N VAL A 221 -7.96 -5.52 15.82
CA VAL A 221 -8.46 -5.29 14.46
C VAL A 221 -8.17 -6.54 13.62
N VAL A 222 -9.23 -7.26 13.27
CA VAL A 222 -9.14 -8.58 12.64
C VAL A 222 -9.20 -8.44 11.12
N HIS A 223 -8.11 -8.83 10.46
CA HIS A 223 -8.06 -8.93 9.01
C HIS A 223 -8.77 -10.19 8.49
N PRO A 224 -9.34 -10.20 7.28
CA PRO A 224 -10.04 -11.37 6.73
C PRO A 224 -9.25 -12.69 6.79
N PRO A 225 -7.95 -12.76 6.45
CA PRO A 225 -7.16 -13.97 6.61
C PRO A 225 -7.06 -14.44 8.08
N THR A 226 -6.98 -13.50 9.01
CA THR A 226 -6.90 -13.76 10.46
C THR A 226 -8.21 -14.30 10.99
N ASP A 227 -9.32 -13.75 10.52
CA ASP A 227 -10.67 -14.20 10.87
C ASP A 227 -10.90 -15.67 10.49
N GLY A 228 -10.42 -16.07 9.31
CA GLY A 228 -10.44 -17.48 8.88
C GLY A 228 -9.64 -18.43 9.79
N VAL A 229 -8.55 -17.96 10.41
CA VAL A 229 -7.79 -18.74 11.39
C VAL A 229 -8.50 -18.75 12.73
N LEU A 230 -9.01 -17.61 13.19
CA LEU A 230 -9.80 -17.49 14.42
C LEU A 230 -11.02 -18.41 14.42
N THR A 231 -11.77 -18.45 13.33
CA THR A 231 -12.97 -19.30 13.20
C THR A 231 -12.66 -20.77 13.50
N ARG A 232 -11.50 -21.28 13.09
CA ARG A 232 -11.06 -22.65 13.38
C ARG A 232 -10.63 -22.87 14.85
N LYS A 233 -10.40 -21.78 15.60
CA LYS A 233 -9.91 -21.79 17.00
C LYS A 233 -10.93 -21.25 18.01
N GLY A 234 -12.22 -21.35 17.71
CA GLY A 234 -13.29 -20.91 18.61
C GLY A 234 -13.86 -19.52 18.27
N GLY A 235 -13.41 -18.93 17.19
CA GLY A 235 -13.93 -17.65 16.67
C GLY A 235 -13.54 -16.43 17.53
N ARG A 236 -14.11 -15.29 17.19
CA ARG A 236 -13.89 -14.03 17.93
C ARG A 236 -14.37 -14.11 19.37
N ALA A 237 -15.42 -14.88 19.64
CA ALA A 237 -15.95 -15.06 20.99
C ALA A 237 -14.89 -15.59 21.97
N SER A 238 -13.96 -16.45 21.53
CA SER A 238 -12.87 -16.93 22.37
C SER A 238 -11.88 -15.82 22.75
N VAL A 239 -11.68 -14.84 21.89
CA VAL A 239 -10.82 -13.68 22.13
C VAL A 239 -11.53 -12.68 23.04
N GLU A 240 -12.81 -12.46 22.81
CA GLU A 240 -13.64 -11.56 23.64
C GLU A 240 -13.80 -12.10 25.06
N ALA A 241 -13.88 -13.41 25.23
CA ALA A 241 -13.86 -14.05 26.55
C ALA A 241 -12.57 -13.79 27.36
N MET A 242 -11.46 -13.41 26.69
CA MET A 242 -10.22 -12.98 27.33
C MET A 242 -10.22 -11.47 27.72
N GLY A 243 -11.32 -10.76 27.49
CA GLY A 243 -11.44 -9.31 27.74
C GLY A 243 -10.86 -8.45 26.62
N VAL A 244 -10.65 -8.99 25.41
CA VAL A 244 -10.11 -8.31 24.24
C VAL A 244 -11.27 -7.95 23.29
N ALA A 245 -11.51 -6.68 23.02
CA ALA A 245 -12.50 -6.27 22.04
C ALA A 245 -12.02 -6.60 20.62
N THR A 246 -12.90 -7.12 19.76
CA THR A 246 -12.61 -7.38 18.36
C THR A 246 -13.33 -6.40 17.45
N SER A 247 -12.75 -6.07 16.30
CA SER A 247 -13.43 -5.33 15.23
C SER A 247 -13.04 -5.89 13.86
N ASP A 248 -13.86 -5.62 12.86
CA ASP A 248 -13.49 -5.81 11.48
C ASP A 248 -12.33 -4.88 11.08
N LEU A 249 -11.79 -5.12 9.89
CA LEU A 249 -10.81 -4.24 9.30
C LEU A 249 -11.41 -2.83 9.19
N VAL A 250 -10.80 -1.90 9.88
CA VAL A 250 -11.20 -0.49 9.85
C VAL A 250 -10.52 0.24 8.70
N ALA A 251 -11.03 1.40 8.34
CA ALA A 251 -10.39 2.25 7.35
C ALA A 251 -9.00 2.69 7.81
N TYR A 252 -8.14 3.01 6.84
CA TYR A 252 -6.75 3.41 7.13
C TYR A 252 -6.66 4.63 8.03
N ASP A 253 -7.44 5.67 7.77
CA ASP A 253 -7.53 6.89 8.58
C ASP A 253 -8.01 6.60 10.00
N GLU A 254 -9.01 5.75 10.16
CA GLU A 254 -9.50 5.30 11.46
C GLU A 254 -8.43 4.48 12.21
N LEU A 255 -7.75 3.55 11.52
CA LEU A 255 -6.67 2.76 12.11
C LEU A 255 -5.53 3.66 12.60
N VAL A 256 -5.15 4.66 11.79
CA VAL A 256 -4.12 5.63 12.14
C VAL A 256 -4.51 6.45 13.37
N THR A 257 -5.74 6.95 13.41
CA THR A 257 -6.28 7.68 14.55
C THR A 257 -6.28 6.81 15.82
N MET A 258 -6.72 5.56 15.70
CA MET A 258 -6.69 4.60 16.81
C MET A 258 -5.27 4.31 17.30
N LEU A 259 -4.32 4.12 16.39
CA LEU A 259 -2.90 3.88 16.73
C LEU A 259 -2.25 5.09 17.38
N ALA A 260 -2.59 6.29 16.93
CA ALA A 260 -2.09 7.54 17.54
C ALA A 260 -2.60 7.76 18.95
N ALA A 261 -3.87 7.40 19.21
CA ALA A 261 -4.46 7.44 20.55
C ALA A 261 -4.01 6.26 21.43
N ALA A 262 -3.44 5.19 20.85
CA ALA A 262 -3.09 3.99 21.59
C ALA A 262 -1.84 4.18 22.46
N PRO A 263 -1.83 3.70 23.72
CA PRO A 263 -0.62 3.65 24.52
C PRO A 263 0.40 2.65 23.99
N LEU A 264 -0.04 1.67 23.20
CA LEU A 264 0.78 0.64 22.57
C LEU A 264 0.11 0.10 21.31
N GLY A 265 0.87 0.02 20.22
CA GLY A 265 0.50 -0.71 19.01
C GLY A 265 1.23 -2.04 18.94
N ILE A 266 0.51 -3.13 18.63
CA ILE A 266 1.06 -4.48 18.45
C ILE A 266 0.75 -4.94 17.03
N THR A 267 1.76 -5.11 16.20
CA THR A 267 1.58 -5.48 14.78
C THR A 267 2.71 -6.37 14.28
N ASP A 268 2.39 -7.20 13.29
CA ASP A 268 3.37 -7.91 12.47
C ASP A 268 3.61 -7.22 11.11
N GLY A 269 2.91 -6.12 10.84
CA GLY A 269 3.00 -5.35 9.60
C GLY A 269 4.06 -4.25 9.65
N GLY A 270 5.03 -4.28 8.71
CA GLY A 270 6.08 -3.26 8.63
C GLY A 270 5.57 -1.86 8.27
N SER A 271 4.43 -1.75 7.59
CA SER A 271 3.83 -0.47 7.19
C SER A 271 3.20 0.31 8.36
N ILE A 272 3.01 -0.33 9.52
CA ILE A 272 2.46 0.28 10.73
C ILE A 272 3.58 0.70 11.69
N GLN A 273 4.78 0.17 11.53
CA GLN A 273 5.97 0.51 12.32
C GLN A 273 6.61 1.81 11.84
#